data_3fbf506ea819207b929d0c85fd6ccf78
#
_entry.id   3fbf506ea819207b929d0c85fd6ccf78
#
_cell.length_a   1.000
_cell.length_b   1.000
_cell.length_c   1.000
_cell.angle_alpha   90.00
_cell.angle_beta   90.00
_cell.angle_gamma   90.00
#
_symmetry.space_group_name_H-M   'P 1'
#
loop_
_entity.id
_entity.type
_entity.pdbx_description
1 polymer ?
#
loop_
_entity_poly.entity_id
_entity_poly.type
_entity_poly.pdbx_seq_one_letter_code
_entity_poly.pdbx_strand_id
1 'polypeptide(L)'
;MLPYLSHKAYMQHVYGKALFSIPVNLEFGCPNREKDGTGGCSFCPEHGARAAQIADAKNVEEQIQKALSFAKRRYKADSFALYIQAYTGTFASLLRQKETYQKLLSLYAFDAFHIGTRPDCLTSGTLEYLRELNQTIDVVVELGVQSLHDASLVRMNRGHNAACSLEAIERLHAYGLKVYAHLIIGLPNETPAMWKESVQGLVDAGIDGIKFHNLHIIHNTDLAREYAKNPFALLNEYEYAEALMELLRTIPSHIPILRLATDTPDEELVAPKWHMAKGQFGEYVTQSMRYRGIAQGDLTMYPCIQYSPKMDTHILLEDGSVTLWNKRYHDYYHPKSGAYRQAKELFIEKSDLRNRLKKGDVKLLDIGFGMGYNTLCALEVAQSLAQNTLHIKAMDQDRMLLQQSMNIVPNASHAILLEALFNNNVYENTFANIAFLNVEARYGVTLLKESFDVIFLDPFIESNNASLVTFDFFKIVQKLLKPDGILVASTSLQAVHDGLMLAGFDVCIVNDEKSDIKGITARLSSSSILPAKEPYRDPYGIYSDKQIETLHQKSS
;
A
#
# COMPACT_ATOMS: atom_id res chain seq x y z
N MET A 1 -5.50 10.18 -5.36
CA MET A 1 -5.09 9.01 -4.56
C MET A 1 -4.98 9.41 -3.10
N LEU A 2 -5.19 8.50 -2.15
CA LEU A 2 -4.95 8.79 -0.72
C LEU A 2 -3.43 8.83 -0.47
N PRO A 3 -2.95 9.67 0.48
CA PRO A 3 -1.53 9.72 0.85
C PRO A 3 -1.09 8.51 1.70
N TYR A 4 -1.93 7.51 1.82
CA TYR A 4 -1.68 6.24 2.48
C TYR A 4 -2.46 5.12 1.79
N LEU A 5 -1.99 3.87 1.94
CA LEU A 5 -2.68 2.68 1.41
C LEU A 5 -3.86 2.32 2.31
N SER A 6 -5.07 2.73 1.93
CA SER A 6 -6.26 2.31 2.65
C SER A 6 -6.57 0.83 2.40
N HIS A 7 -7.12 0.13 3.39
CA HIS A 7 -7.55 -1.26 3.26
C HIS A 7 -8.51 -1.47 2.07
N LYS A 8 -9.40 -0.50 1.80
CA LYS A 8 -10.29 -0.56 0.63
C LYS A 8 -9.50 -0.58 -0.69
N ALA A 9 -8.49 0.29 -0.83
CA ALA A 9 -7.65 0.32 -2.03
C ALA A 9 -6.82 -0.96 -2.16
N TYR A 10 -6.29 -1.45 -1.03
CA TYR A 10 -5.60 -2.73 -0.96
C TYR A 10 -6.49 -3.90 -1.41
N MET A 11 -7.73 -4.00 -0.90
CA MET A 11 -8.68 -5.04 -1.29
C MET A 11 -9.08 -4.96 -2.77
N GLN A 12 -9.31 -3.76 -3.29
CA GLN A 12 -9.55 -3.54 -4.72
C GLN A 12 -8.38 -4.02 -5.58
N HIS A 13 -7.17 -3.85 -5.08
CA HIS A 13 -5.96 -4.28 -5.77
C HIS A 13 -5.80 -5.81 -5.74
N VAL A 14 -5.99 -6.45 -4.57
CA VAL A 14 -5.81 -7.90 -4.39
C VAL A 14 -6.93 -8.72 -5.05
N TYR A 15 -8.18 -8.28 -4.94
CA TYR A 15 -9.36 -9.03 -5.40
C TYR A 15 -9.98 -8.45 -6.68
N GLY A 16 -9.46 -7.34 -7.23
CA GLY A 16 -10.06 -6.63 -8.36
C GLY A 16 -11.36 -5.90 -8.00
N LYS A 17 -11.77 -5.94 -6.73
CA LYS A 17 -13.04 -5.40 -6.22
C LYS A 17 -12.93 -5.04 -4.74
N ALA A 18 -13.77 -4.10 -4.27
CA ALA A 18 -13.79 -3.75 -2.86
C ALA A 18 -14.48 -4.85 -2.05
N LEU A 19 -13.77 -5.40 -1.06
CA LEU A 19 -14.34 -6.32 -0.08
C LEU A 19 -14.96 -5.55 1.09
N PHE A 20 -16.19 -5.94 1.46
CA PHE A 20 -16.88 -5.39 2.62
C PHE A 20 -16.94 -6.43 3.73
N SER A 21 -16.54 -6.04 4.94
CA SER A 21 -16.59 -6.92 6.10
C SER A 21 -18.03 -7.16 6.54
N ILE A 22 -18.37 -8.43 6.70
CA ILE A 22 -19.61 -8.91 7.29
C ILE A 22 -19.31 -9.34 8.72
N PRO A 23 -19.54 -8.47 9.72
CA PRO A 23 -19.22 -8.76 11.10
C PRO A 23 -20.14 -9.84 11.67
N VAL A 24 -19.55 -10.74 12.47
CA VAL A 24 -20.24 -11.77 13.25
C VAL A 24 -19.66 -11.82 14.64
N ASN A 25 -20.51 -11.91 15.63
CA ASN A 25 -20.13 -12.10 17.02
C ASN A 25 -20.39 -13.55 17.43
N LEU A 26 -19.34 -14.21 17.91
CA LEU A 26 -19.42 -15.56 18.44
C LEU A 26 -19.45 -15.53 19.96
N GLU A 27 -20.14 -16.51 20.55
CA GLU A 27 -20.14 -16.72 22.00
C GLU A 27 -18.96 -17.59 22.47
N PHE A 28 -17.77 -17.28 21.99
CA PHE A 28 -16.56 -17.97 22.43
C PHE A 28 -15.97 -17.39 23.71
N GLY A 29 -16.38 -16.18 24.09
CA GLY A 29 -15.89 -15.51 25.28
C GLY A 29 -14.50 -14.89 25.11
N CYS A 30 -13.84 -14.66 26.24
CA CYS A 30 -12.50 -14.09 26.31
C CYS A 30 -11.79 -14.67 27.54
N PRO A 31 -10.51 -15.11 27.44
CA PRO A 31 -9.79 -15.70 28.58
C PRO A 31 -9.56 -14.69 29.72
N ASN A 32 -9.68 -13.40 29.43
CA ASN A 32 -9.51 -12.33 30.42
C ASN A 32 -10.82 -11.95 31.14
N ARG A 33 -11.92 -12.69 30.89
CA ARG A 33 -13.23 -12.49 31.55
C ARG A 33 -13.65 -13.75 32.29
N GLU A 34 -14.26 -13.55 33.43
CA GLU A 34 -14.90 -14.62 34.19
C GLU A 34 -16.19 -15.07 33.48
N LYS A 35 -16.72 -16.24 33.90
CA LYS A 35 -17.94 -16.83 33.30
C LYS A 35 -19.18 -15.96 33.52
N ASP A 36 -19.20 -15.14 34.57
CA ASP A 36 -20.27 -14.20 34.88
C ASP A 36 -20.17 -12.89 34.08
N GLY A 37 -19.15 -12.76 33.21
CA GLY A 37 -18.90 -11.57 32.37
C GLY A 37 -18.05 -10.50 33.04
N THR A 38 -17.68 -10.66 34.31
CA THR A 38 -16.80 -9.71 35.01
C THR A 38 -15.36 -9.79 34.55
N GLY A 39 -14.52 -8.82 34.93
CA GLY A 39 -13.13 -8.74 34.48
C GLY A 39 -13.00 -8.22 33.04
N GLY A 40 -11.96 -8.62 32.36
CA GLY A 40 -11.62 -8.18 31.01
C GLY A 40 -10.59 -7.06 30.99
N CYS A 41 -10.28 -6.57 29.80
CA CYS A 41 -9.43 -5.39 29.66
C CYS A 41 -10.15 -4.15 30.18
N SER A 42 -9.43 -3.25 30.84
CA SER A 42 -10.00 -2.08 31.51
C SER A 42 -10.80 -1.14 30.58
N PHE A 43 -10.49 -1.12 29.28
CA PHE A 43 -11.18 -0.32 28.26
C PHE A 43 -12.32 -1.05 27.54
N CYS A 44 -12.51 -2.37 27.77
CA CYS A 44 -13.42 -3.18 26.98
C CYS A 44 -14.83 -3.22 27.61
N PRO A 45 -15.88 -2.77 26.91
CA PRO A 45 -17.24 -2.85 27.41
C PRO A 45 -17.70 -4.31 27.62
N GLU A 46 -18.69 -4.51 28.45
CA GLU A 46 -19.19 -5.84 28.83
C GLU A 46 -19.61 -6.70 27.63
N HIS A 47 -20.25 -6.08 26.62
CA HIS A 47 -20.69 -6.75 25.41
C HIS A 47 -19.61 -6.87 24.31
N GLY A 48 -18.35 -6.45 24.59
CA GLY A 48 -17.27 -6.43 23.61
C GLY A 48 -17.46 -5.39 22.48
N ALA A 49 -16.61 -5.43 21.48
CA ALA A 49 -16.67 -4.50 20.34
C ALA A 49 -17.68 -5.00 19.29
N ARG A 50 -18.99 -4.98 19.58
CA ARG A 50 -20.05 -5.41 18.66
C ARG A 50 -20.31 -4.36 17.59
N ALA A 51 -20.61 -4.82 16.38
CA ALA A 51 -21.05 -3.93 15.30
C ALA A 51 -22.53 -3.56 15.49
N ALA A 52 -22.85 -2.25 15.46
CA ALA A 52 -24.19 -1.74 15.73
C ALA A 52 -25.28 -2.33 14.79
N GLN A 53 -24.93 -2.60 13.52
CA GLN A 53 -25.88 -3.13 12.53
C GLN A 53 -26.34 -4.56 12.79
N ILE A 54 -25.75 -5.28 13.76
CA ILE A 54 -26.14 -6.64 14.13
C ILE A 54 -26.48 -6.79 15.62
N ALA A 55 -26.55 -5.68 16.34
CA ALA A 55 -26.73 -5.69 17.80
C ALA A 55 -28.02 -6.40 18.26
N ASP A 56 -29.09 -6.32 17.47
CA ASP A 56 -30.41 -6.89 17.74
C ASP A 56 -30.64 -8.28 17.09
N ALA A 57 -29.61 -8.87 16.48
CA ALA A 57 -29.71 -10.17 15.84
C ALA A 57 -29.73 -11.31 16.88
N LYS A 58 -30.64 -12.28 16.71
CA LYS A 58 -30.89 -13.38 17.65
C LYS A 58 -29.91 -14.56 17.52
N ASN A 59 -29.32 -14.72 16.35
CA ASN A 59 -28.40 -15.81 16.04
C ASN A 59 -27.41 -15.38 14.94
N VAL A 60 -26.42 -16.20 14.66
CA VAL A 60 -25.36 -15.89 13.68
C VAL A 60 -25.87 -15.81 12.24
N GLU A 61 -26.88 -16.55 11.88
CA GLU A 61 -27.53 -16.53 10.57
C GLU A 61 -28.18 -15.14 10.33
N GLU A 62 -28.91 -14.67 11.33
CA GLU A 62 -29.56 -13.35 11.28
C GLU A 62 -28.50 -12.23 11.26
N GLN A 63 -27.39 -12.36 11.99
CA GLN A 63 -26.27 -11.42 11.93
C GLN A 63 -25.74 -11.28 10.49
N ILE A 64 -25.46 -12.40 9.84
CA ILE A 64 -24.96 -12.41 8.45
C ILE A 64 -25.97 -11.78 7.50
N GLN A 65 -27.25 -12.17 7.59
CA GLN A 65 -28.30 -11.63 6.71
C GLN A 65 -28.47 -10.12 6.87
N LYS A 66 -28.51 -9.60 8.11
CA LYS A 66 -28.61 -8.17 8.39
C LYS A 66 -27.38 -7.42 7.86
N ALA A 67 -26.18 -7.92 8.14
CA ALA A 67 -24.93 -7.29 7.68
C ALA A 67 -24.82 -7.29 6.14
N LEU A 68 -25.15 -8.38 5.45
CA LEU A 68 -25.20 -8.46 3.99
C LEU A 68 -26.21 -7.48 3.41
N SER A 69 -27.43 -7.45 3.98
CA SER A 69 -28.49 -6.54 3.53
C SER A 69 -28.11 -5.07 3.71
N PHE A 70 -27.46 -4.75 4.84
CA PHE A 70 -26.92 -3.41 5.10
C PHE A 70 -25.84 -3.03 4.09
N ALA A 71 -24.82 -3.89 3.87
CA ALA A 71 -23.72 -3.64 2.96
C ALA A 71 -24.20 -3.48 1.50
N LYS A 72 -25.09 -4.36 1.03
CA LYS A 72 -25.68 -4.27 -0.32
C LYS A 72 -26.47 -2.97 -0.51
N ARG A 73 -27.30 -2.60 0.46
CA ARG A 73 -28.12 -1.38 0.39
C ARG A 73 -27.29 -0.11 0.49
N ARG A 74 -26.35 -0.05 1.45
CA ARG A 74 -25.59 1.17 1.78
C ARG A 74 -24.44 1.44 0.82
N TYR A 75 -23.75 0.38 0.38
CA TYR A 75 -22.50 0.48 -0.38
C TYR A 75 -22.59 -0.12 -1.78
N LYS A 76 -23.76 -0.70 -2.16
CA LYS A 76 -23.92 -1.50 -3.39
C LYS A 76 -22.85 -2.60 -3.50
N ALA A 77 -22.49 -3.20 -2.35
CA ALA A 77 -21.44 -4.19 -2.24
C ALA A 77 -21.86 -5.52 -2.87
N ASP A 78 -20.96 -6.16 -3.58
CA ASP A 78 -21.14 -7.47 -4.22
C ASP A 78 -20.09 -8.51 -3.76
N SER A 79 -19.13 -8.10 -2.93
CA SER A 79 -18.01 -8.90 -2.48
C SER A 79 -17.78 -8.72 -0.99
N PHE A 80 -17.57 -9.83 -0.29
CA PHE A 80 -17.66 -9.83 1.16
C PHE A 80 -16.57 -10.68 1.82
N ALA A 81 -16.01 -10.15 2.92
CA ALA A 81 -15.21 -10.91 3.86
C ALA A 81 -16.04 -11.22 5.11
N LEU A 82 -16.12 -12.47 5.50
CA LEU A 82 -16.67 -12.85 6.81
C LEU A 82 -15.70 -12.36 7.89
N TYR A 83 -16.19 -11.65 8.92
CA TYR A 83 -15.35 -11.09 9.97
C TYR A 83 -15.84 -11.45 11.37
N ILE A 84 -15.11 -12.31 12.08
CA ILE A 84 -15.34 -12.56 13.50
C ILE A 84 -14.76 -11.39 14.27
N GLN A 85 -15.62 -10.54 14.82
CA GLN A 85 -15.22 -9.24 15.34
C GLN A 85 -15.14 -9.16 16.88
N ALA A 86 -16.18 -9.62 17.60
CA ALA A 86 -16.26 -9.43 19.03
C ALA A 86 -15.52 -10.53 19.82
N TYR A 87 -14.96 -10.13 20.97
CA TYR A 87 -14.23 -11.00 21.90
C TYR A 87 -12.98 -11.64 21.30
N THR A 88 -12.86 -12.97 21.45
CA THR A 88 -11.67 -13.73 21.02
C THR A 88 -12.13 -14.88 20.12
N GLY A 89 -12.04 -14.67 18.82
CA GLY A 89 -12.58 -15.57 17.80
C GLY A 89 -12.02 -16.98 17.83
N THR A 90 -10.87 -17.22 18.47
CA THR A 90 -10.23 -18.54 18.61
C THR A 90 -10.31 -19.12 20.02
N PHE A 91 -11.01 -18.47 20.96
CA PHE A 91 -11.13 -18.95 22.35
C PHE A 91 -12.23 -19.99 22.50
N ALA A 92 -12.04 -21.14 21.87
CA ALA A 92 -12.92 -22.30 21.96
C ALA A 92 -12.12 -23.58 21.70
N SER A 93 -12.68 -24.75 22.01
CA SER A 93 -12.06 -26.03 21.60
C SER A 93 -11.92 -26.08 20.07
N LEU A 94 -10.90 -26.78 19.59
CA LEU A 94 -10.66 -26.92 18.14
C LEU A 94 -11.88 -27.49 17.40
N LEU A 95 -12.59 -28.44 17.99
CA LEU A 95 -13.80 -29.02 17.44
C LEU A 95 -14.87 -27.94 17.25
N ARG A 96 -15.14 -27.14 18.29
CA ARG A 96 -16.12 -26.06 18.24
C ARG A 96 -15.72 -24.97 17.24
N GLN A 97 -14.43 -24.66 17.11
CA GLN A 97 -13.94 -23.75 16.06
C GLN A 97 -14.26 -24.31 14.66
N LYS A 98 -13.90 -25.57 14.39
CA LYS A 98 -14.15 -26.24 13.10
C LYS A 98 -15.64 -26.22 12.73
N GLU A 99 -16.49 -26.70 13.62
CA GLU A 99 -17.94 -26.74 13.40
C GLU A 99 -18.53 -25.34 13.15
N THR A 100 -18.12 -24.35 13.96
CA THR A 100 -18.64 -23.00 13.85
C THR A 100 -18.19 -22.33 12.57
N TYR A 101 -16.89 -22.37 12.23
CA TYR A 101 -16.37 -21.70 11.03
C TYR A 101 -16.89 -22.35 9.75
N GLN A 102 -16.96 -23.68 9.68
CA GLN A 102 -17.56 -24.38 8.54
C GLN A 102 -19.02 -24.00 8.35
N LYS A 103 -19.81 -23.95 9.43
CA LYS A 103 -21.20 -23.48 9.38
C LYS A 103 -21.30 -22.06 8.85
N LEU A 104 -20.52 -21.12 9.38
CA LEU A 104 -20.55 -19.73 8.95
C LEU A 104 -20.18 -19.57 7.47
N LEU A 105 -19.12 -20.23 7.04
CA LEU A 105 -18.64 -20.18 5.65
C LEU A 105 -19.60 -20.85 4.67
N SER A 106 -20.47 -21.77 5.12
CA SER A 106 -21.51 -22.38 4.29
C SER A 106 -22.74 -21.49 4.07
N LEU A 107 -22.93 -20.42 4.88
CA LEU A 107 -24.12 -19.56 4.79
C LEU A 107 -24.09 -18.57 3.63
N TYR A 108 -22.90 -18.28 3.10
CA TYR A 108 -22.71 -17.38 1.97
C TYR A 108 -21.34 -17.62 1.30
N ALA A 109 -21.23 -17.32 0.01
CA ALA A 109 -19.96 -17.38 -0.71
C ALA A 109 -19.10 -16.14 -0.38
N PHE A 110 -18.26 -16.24 0.64
CA PHE A 110 -17.34 -15.18 1.04
C PHE A 110 -16.04 -15.26 0.23
N ASP A 111 -15.43 -14.10 -0.03
CA ASP A 111 -14.15 -13.99 -0.73
C ASP A 111 -12.95 -14.09 0.23
N ALA A 112 -13.14 -13.76 1.52
CA ALA A 112 -12.12 -13.87 2.56
C ALA A 112 -12.73 -14.14 3.94
N PHE A 113 -11.90 -14.65 4.86
CA PHE A 113 -12.26 -14.93 6.24
C PHE A 113 -11.31 -14.22 7.22
N HIS A 114 -11.80 -13.23 7.94
CA HIS A 114 -11.07 -12.46 8.93
C HIS A 114 -11.45 -12.89 10.35
N ILE A 115 -10.47 -13.08 11.22
CA ILE A 115 -10.68 -13.57 12.59
C ILE A 115 -10.00 -12.61 13.57
N GLY A 116 -10.82 -11.83 14.31
CA GLY A 116 -10.33 -11.03 15.43
C GLY A 116 -10.03 -11.93 16.64
N THR A 117 -8.80 -11.88 17.15
CA THR A 117 -8.40 -12.68 18.28
C THR A 117 -7.29 -12.03 19.13
N ARG A 118 -6.96 -12.68 20.24
CA ARG A 118 -5.86 -12.30 21.13
C ARG A 118 -4.59 -13.09 20.77
N PRO A 119 -3.39 -12.51 20.94
CA PRO A 119 -2.12 -13.20 20.68
C PRO A 119 -1.95 -14.49 21.48
N ASP A 120 -2.40 -14.51 22.73
CA ASP A 120 -2.32 -15.66 23.67
C ASP A 120 -3.37 -16.75 23.44
N CYS A 121 -4.22 -16.64 22.41
CA CYS A 121 -5.30 -17.60 22.12
C CYS A 121 -5.10 -18.37 20.80
N LEU A 122 -3.87 -18.56 20.38
CA LEU A 122 -3.49 -19.28 19.16
C LEU A 122 -2.81 -20.61 19.50
N THR A 123 -3.58 -21.69 19.56
CA THR A 123 -3.01 -23.03 19.75
C THR A 123 -2.46 -23.58 18.43
N SER A 124 -1.52 -24.53 18.49
CA SER A 124 -0.97 -25.17 17.27
C SER A 124 -2.07 -25.84 16.44
N GLY A 125 -3.06 -26.47 17.07
CA GLY A 125 -4.21 -27.05 16.37
C GLY A 125 -5.08 -25.99 15.67
N THR A 126 -5.26 -24.83 16.29
CA THR A 126 -5.94 -23.68 15.65
C THR A 126 -5.17 -23.18 14.44
N LEU A 127 -3.86 -22.99 14.56
CA LEU A 127 -3.01 -22.52 13.45
C LEU A 127 -3.02 -23.50 12.27
N GLU A 128 -2.91 -24.81 12.56
CA GLU A 128 -2.99 -25.84 11.53
C GLU A 128 -4.34 -25.80 10.79
N TYR A 129 -5.43 -25.68 11.51
CA TYR A 129 -6.75 -25.60 10.91
C TYR A 129 -6.94 -24.32 10.08
N LEU A 130 -6.45 -23.18 10.56
CA LEU A 130 -6.50 -21.93 9.77
C LEU A 130 -5.64 -22.02 8.51
N ARG A 131 -4.50 -22.72 8.56
CA ARG A 131 -3.68 -23.03 7.37
C ARG A 131 -4.44 -23.92 6.38
N GLU A 132 -5.16 -24.93 6.85
CA GLU A 132 -6.03 -25.78 6.01
C GLU A 132 -7.11 -24.93 5.32
N LEU A 133 -7.80 -24.07 6.07
CA LEU A 133 -8.81 -23.14 5.52
C LEU A 133 -8.22 -22.17 4.49
N ASN A 134 -7.00 -21.68 4.72
CA ASN A 134 -6.32 -20.74 3.83
C ASN A 134 -6.01 -21.31 2.44
N GLN A 135 -6.13 -22.64 2.25
CA GLN A 135 -6.03 -23.26 0.93
C GLN A 135 -7.29 -23.09 0.07
N THR A 136 -8.43 -22.77 0.69
CA THR A 136 -9.73 -22.66 0.01
C THR A 136 -10.32 -21.28 0.05
N ILE A 137 -9.99 -20.47 1.05
CA ILE A 137 -10.43 -19.09 1.22
C ILE A 137 -9.31 -18.29 1.89
N ASP A 138 -9.07 -17.05 1.48
CA ASP A 138 -8.04 -16.20 2.10
C ASP A 138 -8.36 -15.96 3.58
N VAL A 139 -7.49 -16.44 4.47
CA VAL A 139 -7.63 -16.27 5.93
C VAL A 139 -6.71 -15.15 6.41
N VAL A 140 -7.27 -14.22 7.17
CA VAL A 140 -6.55 -13.14 7.82
C VAL A 140 -6.82 -13.15 9.32
N VAL A 141 -5.77 -13.12 10.13
CA VAL A 141 -5.89 -13.06 11.59
C VAL A 141 -5.65 -11.61 12.04
N GLU A 142 -6.67 -11.00 12.67
CA GLU A 142 -6.59 -9.66 13.25
C GLU A 142 -6.24 -9.75 14.74
N LEU A 143 -4.98 -9.45 15.10
CA LEU A 143 -4.49 -9.53 16.47
C LEU A 143 -4.77 -8.27 17.26
N GLY A 144 -5.42 -8.42 18.40
CA GLY A 144 -5.59 -7.34 19.37
C GLY A 144 -4.31 -7.09 20.16
N VAL A 145 -3.28 -6.52 19.57
CA VAL A 145 -2.00 -6.17 20.21
C VAL A 145 -2.17 -5.03 21.21
N GLN A 146 -2.74 -3.93 20.76
CA GLN A 146 -3.05 -2.67 21.44
C GLN A 146 -1.82 -1.79 21.73
N SER A 147 -0.71 -2.35 22.23
CA SER A 147 0.58 -1.71 22.48
C SER A 147 1.69 -2.75 22.52
N LEU A 148 2.94 -2.36 22.32
CA LEU A 148 4.12 -3.20 22.58
C LEU A 148 4.88 -2.76 23.86
N HIS A 149 4.21 -2.02 24.75
CA HIS A 149 4.76 -1.63 26.05
C HIS A 149 4.08 -2.38 27.18
N ASP A 150 4.83 -3.26 27.86
CA ASP A 150 4.29 -4.14 28.90
C ASP A 150 3.64 -3.36 30.06
N ALA A 151 4.18 -2.20 30.42
CA ALA A 151 3.57 -1.34 31.45
C ALA A 151 2.15 -0.88 31.05
N SER A 152 1.93 -0.54 29.77
CA SER A 152 0.61 -0.19 29.23
C SER A 152 -0.31 -1.39 29.20
N LEU A 153 0.19 -2.56 28.76
CA LEU A 153 -0.58 -3.80 28.70
C LEU A 153 -1.03 -4.26 30.10
N VAL A 154 -0.15 -4.18 31.10
CA VAL A 154 -0.49 -4.46 32.51
C VAL A 154 -1.55 -3.49 33.02
N ARG A 155 -1.36 -2.18 32.81
CA ARG A 155 -2.34 -1.16 33.21
C ARG A 155 -3.71 -1.38 32.58
N MET A 156 -3.73 -1.79 31.32
CA MET A 156 -4.98 -2.06 30.59
C MET A 156 -5.55 -3.46 30.89
N ASN A 157 -4.97 -4.19 31.83
CA ASN A 157 -5.38 -5.56 32.18
C ASN A 157 -5.47 -6.46 30.94
N ARG A 158 -4.43 -6.43 30.08
CA ARG A 158 -4.45 -7.17 28.79
C ARG A 158 -4.28 -8.69 28.96
N GLY A 159 -3.63 -9.14 30.05
CA GLY A 159 -3.38 -10.56 30.35
C GLY A 159 -2.32 -11.23 29.47
N HIS A 160 -1.66 -10.51 28.58
CA HIS A 160 -0.48 -10.92 27.82
C HIS A 160 0.50 -9.75 27.68
N ASN A 161 1.76 -10.03 27.35
CA ASN A 161 2.83 -9.05 27.15
C ASN A 161 3.14 -8.80 25.66
N ALA A 162 4.04 -7.89 25.39
CA ALA A 162 4.48 -7.55 24.04
C ALA A 162 5.15 -8.73 23.32
N ALA A 163 5.99 -9.49 24.03
CA ALA A 163 6.68 -10.65 23.46
C ALA A 163 5.68 -11.70 22.94
N CYS A 164 4.59 -11.95 23.66
CA CYS A 164 3.51 -12.83 23.21
C CYS A 164 2.88 -12.36 21.90
N SER A 165 2.74 -11.05 21.69
CA SER A 165 2.21 -10.49 20.43
C SER A 165 3.17 -10.71 19.26
N LEU A 166 4.47 -10.47 19.45
CA LEU A 166 5.49 -10.67 18.43
C LEU A 166 5.65 -12.16 18.07
N GLU A 167 5.68 -13.05 19.07
CA GLU A 167 5.70 -14.49 18.85
C GLU A 167 4.45 -14.97 18.07
N ALA A 168 3.27 -14.42 18.37
CA ALA A 168 2.06 -14.76 17.65
C ALA A 168 2.12 -14.39 16.17
N ILE A 169 2.72 -13.23 15.83
CA ILE A 169 2.95 -12.79 14.44
C ILE A 169 3.90 -13.78 13.73
N GLU A 170 5.04 -14.11 14.34
CA GLU A 170 6.01 -15.05 13.79
C GLU A 170 5.37 -16.43 13.55
N ARG A 171 4.61 -16.94 14.51
CA ARG A 171 3.91 -18.22 14.37
C ARG A 171 2.86 -18.19 13.27
N LEU A 172 2.08 -17.12 13.12
CA LEU A 172 1.10 -16.98 12.04
C LEU A 172 1.79 -17.02 10.68
N HIS A 173 2.89 -16.30 10.51
CA HIS A 173 3.68 -16.33 9.27
C HIS A 173 4.29 -17.71 9.00
N ALA A 174 4.76 -18.41 10.01
CA ALA A 174 5.28 -19.79 9.86
C ALA A 174 4.22 -20.77 9.33
N TYR A 175 2.93 -20.48 9.55
CA TYR A 175 1.80 -21.23 8.99
C TYR A 175 1.26 -20.64 7.66
N GLY A 176 1.93 -19.62 7.10
CA GLY A 176 1.53 -18.98 5.84
C GLY A 176 0.25 -18.13 5.94
N LEU A 177 -0.08 -17.66 7.13
CA LEU A 177 -1.27 -16.84 7.40
C LEU A 177 -0.93 -15.36 7.45
N LYS A 178 -1.79 -14.53 6.86
CA LYS A 178 -1.69 -13.07 6.97
C LYS A 178 -2.13 -12.59 8.35
N VAL A 179 -1.44 -11.57 8.87
CA VAL A 179 -1.72 -11.03 10.20
C VAL A 179 -1.83 -9.50 10.17
N TYR A 180 -2.95 -8.99 10.70
CA TYR A 180 -3.16 -7.57 10.93
C TYR A 180 -3.13 -7.26 12.42
N ALA A 181 -2.54 -6.13 12.82
CA ALA A 181 -2.45 -5.71 14.20
C ALA A 181 -3.39 -4.55 14.52
N HIS A 182 -4.04 -4.61 15.67
CA HIS A 182 -4.78 -3.49 16.24
C HIS A 182 -3.90 -2.77 17.26
N LEU A 183 -3.75 -1.45 17.11
CA LEU A 183 -3.08 -0.56 18.06
C LEU A 183 -4.04 0.48 18.61
N ILE A 184 -3.91 0.80 19.90
CA ILE A 184 -4.60 1.91 20.54
C ILE A 184 -3.59 3.02 20.79
N ILE A 185 -3.79 4.17 20.16
CA ILE A 185 -2.95 5.36 20.38
C ILE A 185 -3.60 6.25 21.43
N GLY A 186 -2.78 6.77 22.32
CA GLY A 186 -3.22 7.61 23.44
C GLY A 186 -3.52 6.84 24.72
N LEU A 187 -2.99 5.63 24.88
CA LEU A 187 -3.07 4.90 26.15
C LEU A 187 -2.42 5.74 27.27
N PRO A 188 -2.97 5.70 28.51
CA PRO A 188 -2.48 6.53 29.59
C PRO A 188 -1.01 6.27 29.89
N ASN A 189 -0.22 7.32 30.00
CA ASN A 189 1.24 7.36 30.21
C ASN A 189 2.07 6.97 28.98
N GLU A 190 1.47 6.67 27.84
CA GLU A 190 2.23 6.51 26.60
C GLU A 190 2.59 7.87 25.98
N THR A 191 3.76 7.92 25.38
CA THR A 191 4.30 9.07 24.68
C THR A 191 4.32 8.84 23.16
N PRO A 192 4.45 9.89 22.34
CA PRO A 192 4.63 9.73 20.89
C PRO A 192 5.80 8.81 20.50
N ALA A 193 6.88 8.78 21.28
CA ALA A 193 7.99 7.86 21.06
C ALA A 193 7.56 6.40 21.24
N MET A 194 6.81 6.10 22.30
CA MET A 194 6.30 4.75 22.57
C MET A 194 5.32 4.27 21.50
N TRP A 195 4.46 5.14 20.96
CA TRP A 195 3.60 4.77 19.82
C TRP A 195 4.40 4.42 18.58
N LYS A 196 5.46 5.21 18.30
CA LYS A 196 6.38 4.96 17.19
C LYS A 196 7.14 3.64 17.38
N GLU A 197 7.62 3.36 18.59
CA GLU A 197 8.28 2.10 18.93
C GLU A 197 7.33 0.90 18.74
N SER A 198 6.06 1.02 19.13
CA SER A 198 5.05 -0.02 18.91
C SER A 198 4.79 -0.26 17.42
N VAL A 199 4.68 0.80 16.62
CA VAL A 199 4.51 0.69 15.16
C VAL A 199 5.75 0.06 14.54
N GLN A 200 6.96 0.52 14.90
CA GLN A 200 8.20 -0.01 14.36
C GLN A 200 8.38 -1.49 14.72
N GLY A 201 8.12 -1.88 15.96
CA GLY A 201 8.20 -3.28 16.38
C GLY A 201 7.26 -4.21 15.60
N LEU A 202 6.06 -3.73 15.23
CA LEU A 202 5.16 -4.48 14.35
C LEU A 202 5.65 -4.54 12.90
N VAL A 203 6.19 -3.46 12.38
CA VAL A 203 6.80 -3.41 11.03
C VAL A 203 7.99 -4.36 10.96
N ASP A 204 8.86 -4.36 11.96
CA ASP A 204 10.03 -5.23 12.04
C ASP A 204 9.64 -6.71 12.17
N ALA A 205 8.49 -7.00 12.82
CA ALA A 205 7.91 -8.33 12.88
C ALA A 205 7.21 -8.78 11.56
N GLY A 206 7.19 -7.91 10.54
CA GLY A 206 6.64 -8.22 9.23
C GLY A 206 5.12 -8.14 9.12
N ILE A 207 4.45 -7.34 9.95
CA ILE A 207 2.98 -7.25 9.96
C ILE A 207 2.39 -6.94 8.58
N ASP A 208 1.29 -7.61 8.20
CA ASP A 208 0.62 -7.46 6.90
C ASP A 208 -0.42 -6.32 6.84
N GLY A 209 -0.73 -5.69 7.97
CA GLY A 209 -1.68 -4.57 8.03
C GLY A 209 -1.86 -4.01 9.43
N ILE A 210 -2.23 -2.73 9.54
CA ILE A 210 -2.39 -2.05 10.83
C ILE A 210 -3.75 -1.37 10.91
N LYS A 211 -4.40 -1.51 12.07
CA LYS A 211 -5.69 -0.93 12.41
C LYS A 211 -5.53 -0.01 13.61
N PHE A 212 -5.61 1.29 13.40
CA PHE A 212 -5.49 2.27 14.46
C PHE A 212 -6.81 2.52 15.17
N HIS A 213 -6.72 2.65 16.47
CA HIS A 213 -7.77 3.07 17.37
C HIS A 213 -7.26 4.23 18.22
N ASN A 214 -8.02 5.31 18.34
CA ASN A 214 -7.83 6.28 19.40
C ASN A 214 -8.43 5.73 20.70
N LEU A 215 -7.83 6.02 21.82
CA LEU A 215 -8.37 5.61 23.11
C LEU A 215 -9.74 6.22 23.32
N HIS A 216 -10.73 5.37 23.61
CA HIS A 216 -12.08 5.77 24.04
C HIS A 216 -12.34 5.34 25.48
N ILE A 217 -12.85 6.23 26.28
CA ILE A 217 -13.39 5.93 27.60
C ILE A 217 -14.87 5.60 27.39
N ILE A 218 -15.24 4.35 27.62
CA ILE A 218 -16.59 3.83 27.37
C ILE A 218 -17.30 3.61 28.70
N HIS A 219 -18.58 3.97 28.76
CA HIS A 219 -19.41 3.78 29.96
C HIS A 219 -19.32 2.33 30.49
N ASN A 220 -19.46 2.19 31.79
CA ASN A 220 -19.45 0.90 32.51
C ASN A 220 -18.14 0.09 32.45
N THR A 221 -17.04 0.67 31.95
CA THR A 221 -15.70 0.05 31.96
C THR A 221 -14.90 0.42 33.21
N ASP A 222 -13.89 -0.41 33.54
CA ASP A 222 -12.94 -0.08 34.63
C ASP A 222 -12.20 1.22 34.36
N LEU A 223 -11.83 1.45 33.10
CA LEU A 223 -11.15 2.66 32.67
C LEU A 223 -12.04 3.91 32.84
N ALA A 224 -13.34 3.79 32.64
CA ALA A 224 -14.28 4.89 32.89
C ALA A 224 -14.40 5.18 34.39
N ARG A 225 -14.36 4.15 35.23
CA ARG A 225 -14.36 4.31 36.71
C ARG A 225 -13.06 4.96 37.20
N GLU A 226 -11.92 4.58 36.63
CA GLU A 226 -10.62 5.20 36.90
C GLU A 226 -10.63 6.66 36.44
N TYR A 227 -11.04 6.93 35.23
CA TYR A 227 -11.10 8.27 34.63
C TYR A 227 -11.99 9.24 35.42
N ALA A 228 -13.12 8.76 35.91
CA ALA A 228 -14.01 9.56 36.75
C ALA A 228 -13.40 9.97 38.12
N LYS A 229 -12.50 9.13 38.67
CA LYS A 229 -11.82 9.39 39.92
C LYS A 229 -10.57 10.24 39.74
N ASN A 230 -9.77 9.93 38.73
CA ASN A 230 -8.49 10.57 38.44
C ASN A 230 -8.40 10.82 36.94
N PRO A 231 -8.97 11.93 36.43
CA PRO A 231 -8.91 12.26 35.03
C PRO A 231 -7.47 12.37 34.51
N PHE A 232 -7.18 11.81 33.35
CA PHE A 232 -5.91 11.91 32.65
C PHE A 232 -6.12 12.52 31.26
N ALA A 233 -5.05 13.02 30.64
CA ALA A 233 -5.13 13.64 29.33
C ALA A 233 -5.54 12.62 28.25
N LEU A 234 -6.47 13.02 27.42
CA LEU A 234 -6.90 12.29 26.23
C LEU A 234 -6.62 13.16 25.01
N LEU A 235 -6.25 12.54 23.90
CA LEU A 235 -6.00 13.25 22.66
C LEU A 235 -7.31 13.77 22.06
N ASN A 236 -7.35 15.05 21.72
CA ASN A 236 -8.39 15.58 20.86
C ASN A 236 -8.16 15.14 19.40
N GLU A 237 -9.11 15.40 18.51
CA GLU A 237 -9.05 14.97 17.13
C GLU A 237 -7.83 15.51 16.36
N TYR A 238 -7.36 16.71 16.68
CA TYR A 238 -6.22 17.34 16.03
C TYR A 238 -4.90 16.75 16.54
N GLU A 239 -4.76 16.59 17.85
CA GLU A 239 -3.59 15.95 18.46
C GLU A 239 -3.44 14.51 17.99
N TYR A 240 -4.55 13.77 17.92
CA TYR A 240 -4.55 12.41 17.41
C TYR A 240 -4.20 12.37 15.91
N ALA A 241 -4.72 13.30 15.09
CA ALA A 241 -4.38 13.38 13.67
C ALA A 241 -2.89 13.66 13.46
N GLU A 242 -2.28 14.56 14.25
CA GLU A 242 -0.83 14.83 14.20
C GLU A 242 -0.03 13.57 14.52
N ALA A 243 -0.36 12.89 15.63
CA ALA A 243 0.28 11.64 16.02
C ALA A 243 0.14 10.58 14.92
N LEU A 244 -1.06 10.40 14.38
CA LEU A 244 -1.35 9.43 13.34
C LEU A 244 -0.57 9.71 12.04
N MET A 245 -0.50 10.97 11.60
CA MET A 245 0.26 11.35 10.42
C MET A 245 1.74 11.03 10.56
N GLU A 246 2.34 11.32 11.71
CA GLU A 246 3.74 10.99 11.99
C GLU A 246 3.98 9.46 12.05
N LEU A 247 3.02 8.69 12.59
CA LEU A 247 3.11 7.22 12.57
C LEU A 247 2.98 6.66 11.15
N LEU A 248 2.05 7.17 10.34
CA LEU A 248 1.88 6.73 8.94
C LEU A 248 3.17 6.91 8.14
N ARG A 249 3.92 7.97 8.38
CA ARG A 249 5.20 8.24 7.71
C ARG A 249 6.27 7.16 7.99
N THR A 250 6.15 6.44 9.12
CA THR A 250 7.10 5.37 9.50
C THR A 250 6.64 3.97 9.08
N ILE A 251 5.44 3.83 8.53
CA ILE A 251 4.90 2.55 8.10
C ILE A 251 5.18 2.38 6.61
N PRO A 252 5.89 1.32 6.18
CA PRO A 252 6.06 1.02 4.77
C PRO A 252 4.75 1.08 4.00
N SER A 253 4.77 1.74 2.85
CA SER A 253 3.56 2.10 2.11
C SER A 253 2.82 0.88 1.50
N HIS A 254 3.39 -0.33 1.54
CA HIS A 254 2.72 -1.57 1.19
C HIS A 254 1.82 -2.14 2.31
N ILE A 255 1.99 -1.70 3.53
CA ILE A 255 1.21 -2.18 4.66
C ILE A 255 -0.13 -1.44 4.70
N PRO A 256 -1.28 -2.10 4.40
CA PRO A 256 -2.57 -1.43 4.39
C PRO A 256 -2.98 -0.93 5.76
N ILE A 257 -3.56 0.26 5.76
CA ILE A 257 -4.17 0.86 6.94
C ILE A 257 -5.66 0.53 6.95
N LEU A 258 -6.05 -0.34 7.87
CA LEU A 258 -7.42 -0.85 7.96
C LEU A 258 -8.41 0.19 8.46
N ARG A 259 -7.93 1.05 9.37
CA ARG A 259 -8.73 2.08 10.03
C ARG A 259 -7.80 3.16 10.57
N LEU A 260 -8.24 4.41 10.49
CA LEU A 260 -7.53 5.55 11.07
C LEU A 260 -7.96 5.87 12.50
N ALA A 261 -9.24 5.69 12.84
CA ALA A 261 -9.81 5.99 14.15
C ALA A 261 -11.01 5.10 14.49
N THR A 262 -11.26 4.91 15.78
CA THR A 262 -12.43 4.21 16.31
C THR A 262 -13.68 5.06 16.13
N ASP A 263 -14.82 4.40 16.13
CA ASP A 263 -16.15 4.98 16.10
C ASP A 263 -16.98 4.30 17.20
N THR A 264 -17.36 5.05 18.20
CA THR A 264 -18.18 4.57 19.34
C THR A 264 -19.44 5.43 19.42
N PRO A 265 -20.63 4.84 19.56
CA PRO A 265 -21.87 5.60 19.72
C PRO A 265 -21.79 6.60 20.87
N ASP A 266 -22.37 7.78 20.67
CA ASP A 266 -22.29 8.89 21.63
C ASP A 266 -22.86 8.55 23.00
N GLU A 267 -23.87 7.68 23.06
CA GLU A 267 -24.48 7.17 24.27
C GLU A 267 -23.57 6.22 25.08
N GLU A 268 -22.62 5.57 24.43
CA GLU A 268 -21.65 4.69 25.07
C GLU A 268 -20.34 5.43 25.41
N LEU A 269 -20.04 6.54 24.74
CA LEU A 269 -18.78 7.26 24.85
C LEU A 269 -18.80 8.28 25.99
N VAL A 270 -17.89 8.14 26.96
CA VAL A 270 -17.64 9.15 28.00
C VAL A 270 -16.72 10.25 27.45
N ALA A 271 -15.55 9.84 26.89
CA ALA A 271 -14.52 10.75 26.38
C ALA A 271 -13.57 10.01 25.40
N PRO A 272 -12.83 10.73 24.55
CA PRO A 272 -13.00 12.14 24.22
C PRO A 272 -14.24 12.38 23.35
N LYS A 273 -14.86 13.54 23.46
CA LYS A 273 -15.96 13.96 22.58
C LYS A 273 -15.36 14.80 21.45
N TRP A 274 -15.16 14.17 20.29
CA TRP A 274 -14.68 14.85 19.09
C TRP A 274 -15.82 15.54 18.35
N HIS A 275 -15.52 16.65 17.69
CA HIS A 275 -16.49 17.38 16.85
C HIS A 275 -16.53 16.82 15.43
N MET A 276 -15.44 16.22 14.97
CA MET A 276 -15.37 15.61 13.65
C MET A 276 -16.02 14.23 13.66
N ALA A 277 -17.02 14.04 12.79
CA ALA A 277 -17.47 12.68 12.45
C ALA A 277 -16.35 11.90 11.76
N LYS A 278 -16.38 10.57 11.85
CA LYS A 278 -15.32 9.67 11.35
C LYS A 278 -14.92 9.94 9.89
N GLY A 279 -15.88 10.24 9.01
CA GLY A 279 -15.61 10.57 7.62
C GLY A 279 -14.87 11.91 7.47
N GLN A 280 -15.26 12.91 8.26
CA GLN A 280 -14.61 14.22 8.30
C GLN A 280 -13.18 14.11 8.86
N PHE A 281 -12.97 13.29 9.89
CA PHE A 281 -11.64 13.03 10.43
C PHE A 281 -10.71 12.39 9.37
N GLY A 282 -11.18 11.38 8.66
CA GLY A 282 -10.40 10.75 7.58
C GLY A 282 -10.06 11.72 6.45
N GLU A 283 -10.99 12.61 6.10
CA GLU A 283 -10.75 13.66 5.12
C GLU A 283 -9.76 14.70 5.64
N TYR A 284 -9.88 15.14 6.90
CA TYR A 284 -8.93 16.05 7.54
C TYR A 284 -7.49 15.52 7.51
N VAL A 285 -7.28 14.25 7.91
CA VAL A 285 -5.97 13.59 7.84
C VAL A 285 -5.45 13.57 6.40
N THR A 286 -6.29 13.18 5.46
CA THR A 286 -5.94 13.10 4.03
C THR A 286 -5.52 14.46 3.47
N GLN A 287 -6.28 15.51 3.72
CA GLN A 287 -5.99 16.86 3.23
C GLN A 287 -4.76 17.46 3.93
N SER A 288 -4.61 17.23 5.24
CA SER A 288 -3.44 17.69 6.00
C SER A 288 -2.15 17.07 5.50
N MET A 289 -2.15 15.76 5.23
CA MET A 289 -0.99 15.07 4.66
C MET A 289 -0.66 15.60 3.25
N ARG A 290 -1.66 15.78 2.40
CA ARG A 290 -1.50 16.36 1.05
C ARG A 290 -0.94 17.77 1.10
N TYR A 291 -1.53 18.63 1.94
CA TYR A 291 -1.08 20.02 2.10
C TYR A 291 0.38 20.12 2.55
N ARG A 292 0.81 19.21 3.42
CA ARG A 292 2.20 19.14 3.92
C ARG A 292 3.14 18.39 2.97
N GLY A 293 2.65 17.77 1.92
CA GLY A 293 3.45 16.93 1.01
C GLY A 293 4.06 15.70 1.68
N ILE A 294 3.35 15.12 2.67
CA ILE A 294 3.77 13.92 3.41
C ILE A 294 2.90 12.72 3.04
N ALA A 295 3.47 11.53 3.09
CA ALA A 295 2.79 10.30 2.77
C ALA A 295 3.23 9.14 3.68
N GLN A 296 2.46 8.06 3.66
CA GLN A 296 2.83 6.82 4.32
C GLN A 296 4.18 6.32 3.80
N GLY A 297 5.09 6.03 4.72
CA GLY A 297 6.40 5.49 4.42
C GLY A 297 7.47 6.51 4.02
N ASP A 298 7.17 7.81 4.01
CA ASP A 298 8.13 8.83 3.60
C ASP A 298 9.32 9.01 4.56
N LEU A 299 9.24 8.48 5.77
CA LEU A 299 10.34 8.40 6.72
C LEU A 299 10.99 7.01 6.78
N THR A 300 10.51 6.04 6.03
CA THR A 300 11.17 4.75 5.90
C THR A 300 12.37 4.88 4.95
N MET A 301 13.40 4.07 5.18
CA MET A 301 14.60 4.08 4.33
C MET A 301 14.28 3.71 2.88
N TYR A 302 13.21 2.95 2.69
CA TYR A 302 12.61 2.59 1.41
C TYR A 302 11.09 2.73 1.53
N PRO A 303 10.53 3.91 1.18
CA PRO A 303 9.08 4.07 1.14
C PRO A 303 8.51 3.16 0.06
N CYS A 304 8.02 2.03 0.51
CA CYS A 304 7.80 0.88 -0.30
C CYS A 304 6.35 0.66 -0.62
N ILE A 305 6.09 -0.11 -1.57
CA ILE A 305 4.91 -0.83 -1.83
C ILE A 305 5.16 -2.00 -2.64
N GLN A 306 4.41 -2.97 -2.96
CA GLN A 306 3.11 -3.26 -3.12
C GLN A 306 2.71 -4.59 -3.59
N TYR A 307 1.55 -4.69 -4.02
CA TYR A 307 0.85 -5.89 -4.45
C TYR A 307 0.65 -5.88 -5.96
N SER A 308 1.28 -6.81 -6.64
CA SER A 308 0.79 -7.26 -7.93
C SER A 308 -0.48 -8.09 -7.72
N PRO A 309 -1.58 -7.81 -8.43
CA PRO A 309 -2.66 -8.79 -8.53
C PRO A 309 -2.07 -10.12 -9.02
N LYS A 310 -2.63 -11.26 -8.59
CA LYS A 310 -2.20 -12.58 -9.11
C LYS A 310 -2.14 -12.50 -10.62
N MET A 311 -0.93 -12.55 -11.17
CA MET A 311 -0.72 -12.49 -12.61
C MET A 311 -0.75 -13.91 -13.12
N ASP A 312 -1.76 -14.21 -13.91
CA ASP A 312 -2.01 -15.59 -14.31
C ASP A 312 -1.40 -15.93 -15.67
N THR A 313 -0.96 -14.93 -16.43
CA THR A 313 -0.49 -15.16 -17.80
C THR A 313 0.74 -14.33 -18.14
N HIS A 314 1.80 -15.00 -18.52
CA HIS A 314 2.91 -14.42 -19.25
C HIS A 314 2.86 -14.89 -20.70
N ILE A 315 3.36 -14.08 -21.61
CA ILE A 315 3.51 -14.45 -23.01
C ILE A 315 4.95 -14.21 -23.48
N LEU A 316 5.40 -15.05 -24.41
CA LEU A 316 6.64 -14.85 -25.13
C LEU A 316 6.40 -13.84 -26.27
N LEU A 317 7.29 -12.85 -26.37
CA LEU A 317 7.25 -11.82 -27.38
C LEU A 317 8.10 -12.19 -28.60
N GLU A 318 7.98 -11.45 -29.71
CA GLU A 318 8.65 -11.74 -30.97
C GLU A 318 10.17 -11.71 -30.90
N ASP A 319 10.73 -10.92 -29.97
CA ASP A 319 12.19 -10.83 -29.74
C ASP A 319 12.72 -11.86 -28.73
N GLY A 320 11.89 -12.79 -28.27
CA GLY A 320 12.24 -13.81 -27.29
C GLY A 320 12.19 -13.33 -25.83
N SER A 321 11.84 -12.10 -25.58
CA SER A 321 11.54 -11.62 -24.22
C SER A 321 10.18 -12.09 -23.74
N VAL A 322 9.91 -11.93 -22.44
CA VAL A 322 8.63 -12.32 -21.81
C VAL A 322 7.96 -11.08 -21.24
N THR A 323 6.65 -11.01 -21.36
CA THR A 323 5.85 -9.96 -20.70
C THR A 323 4.70 -10.56 -19.91
N LEU A 324 4.19 -9.76 -18.96
CA LEU A 324 3.08 -10.11 -18.08
C LEU A 324 1.84 -9.28 -18.43
N TRP A 325 0.66 -9.87 -18.20
CA TRP A 325 -0.61 -9.17 -18.30
C TRP A 325 -0.87 -8.39 -17.00
N ASN A 326 -1.11 -7.09 -17.09
CA ASN A 326 -1.50 -6.27 -15.96
C ASN A 326 -3.03 -6.17 -15.88
N LYS A 327 -3.62 -6.82 -14.88
CA LYS A 327 -5.09 -6.84 -14.68
C LYS A 327 -5.68 -5.46 -14.32
N ARG A 328 -4.88 -4.55 -13.74
CA ARG A 328 -5.33 -3.20 -13.38
C ARG A 328 -5.51 -2.30 -14.59
N TYR A 329 -4.58 -2.42 -15.55
CA TYR A 329 -4.56 -1.59 -16.74
C TYR A 329 -5.15 -2.29 -17.96
N HIS A 330 -5.51 -3.58 -17.82
CA HIS A 330 -6.03 -4.42 -18.90
C HIS A 330 -5.13 -4.45 -20.14
N ASP A 331 -3.81 -4.50 -19.92
CA ASP A 331 -2.82 -4.52 -20.99
C ASP A 331 -1.55 -5.28 -20.57
N TYR A 332 -0.69 -5.59 -21.54
CA TYR A 332 0.64 -6.15 -21.31
C TYR A 332 1.64 -5.04 -20.97
N TYR A 333 2.67 -5.37 -20.17
CA TYR A 333 3.73 -4.42 -19.84
C TYR A 333 4.55 -3.97 -21.05
N HIS A 334 4.62 -4.75 -22.11
CA HIS A 334 5.45 -4.47 -23.28
C HIS A 334 4.71 -4.80 -24.58
N PRO A 335 5.08 -4.15 -25.71
CA PRO A 335 4.48 -4.40 -27.01
C PRO A 335 4.84 -5.81 -27.51
N LYS A 336 4.03 -6.34 -28.44
CA LYS A 336 4.24 -7.68 -29.04
C LYS A 336 5.58 -7.82 -29.74
N SER A 337 6.11 -6.74 -30.32
CA SER A 337 7.40 -6.70 -31.00
C SER A 337 8.59 -7.02 -30.09
N GLY A 338 8.45 -6.83 -28.78
CA GLY A 338 9.45 -7.24 -27.80
C GLY A 338 9.86 -6.20 -26.79
N ALA A 339 10.06 -6.64 -25.54
CA ALA A 339 10.50 -5.79 -24.44
C ALA A 339 11.98 -5.40 -24.58
N TYR A 340 12.85 -6.32 -24.97
CA TYR A 340 14.25 -6.02 -25.30
C TYR A 340 14.39 -5.06 -26.46
N ARG A 341 13.59 -5.27 -27.50
CA ARG A 341 13.58 -4.43 -28.67
C ARG A 341 13.17 -3.01 -28.32
N GLN A 342 12.08 -2.84 -27.60
CA GLN A 342 11.64 -1.54 -27.12
C GLN A 342 12.71 -0.85 -26.27
N ALA A 343 13.28 -1.55 -25.29
CA ALA A 343 14.34 -1.00 -24.45
C ALA A 343 15.56 -0.53 -25.25
N LYS A 344 16.04 -1.31 -26.22
CA LYS A 344 17.21 -0.99 -27.03
C LYS A 344 16.96 0.13 -28.03
N GLU A 345 15.91 0.00 -28.87
CA GLU A 345 15.66 0.94 -29.98
C GLU A 345 15.11 2.29 -29.49
N LEU A 346 14.25 2.29 -28.44
CA LEU A 346 13.69 3.54 -27.90
C LEU A 346 14.56 4.10 -26.79
N PHE A 347 14.75 3.37 -25.68
CA PHE A 347 15.34 3.96 -24.50
C PHE A 347 16.87 4.11 -24.60
N ILE A 348 17.57 3.08 -25.06
CA ILE A 348 19.04 3.12 -25.11
C ILE A 348 19.54 3.98 -26.28
N GLU A 349 19.02 3.76 -27.50
CA GLU A 349 19.50 4.49 -28.68
C GLU A 349 19.10 5.95 -28.68
N LYS A 350 17.81 6.25 -28.36
CA LYS A 350 17.33 7.65 -28.40
C LYS A 350 17.86 8.50 -27.27
N SER A 351 18.27 7.90 -26.12
CA SER A 351 18.94 8.61 -25.04
C SER A 351 20.42 8.89 -25.31
N ASP A 352 21.00 8.25 -26.32
CA ASP A 352 22.44 8.30 -26.62
C ASP A 352 23.32 7.81 -25.46
N LEU A 353 22.78 6.86 -24.66
CA LEU A 353 23.39 6.38 -23.42
C LEU A 353 24.84 5.89 -23.62
N ARG A 354 25.09 5.16 -24.72
CA ARG A 354 26.40 4.64 -25.06
C ARG A 354 27.46 5.73 -25.22
N ASN A 355 27.14 6.82 -25.92
CA ASN A 355 28.09 7.92 -26.12
C ASN A 355 28.22 8.80 -24.88
N ARG A 356 27.18 8.91 -24.07
CA ARG A 356 27.26 9.58 -22.75
C ARG A 356 28.22 8.85 -21.83
N LEU A 357 28.11 7.51 -21.70
CA LEU A 357 29.00 6.68 -20.91
C LEU A 357 30.46 6.66 -21.41
N LYS A 358 30.70 6.88 -22.69
CA LYS A 358 32.08 7.08 -23.19
C LYS A 358 32.70 8.40 -22.73
N LYS A 359 31.89 9.40 -22.40
CA LYS A 359 32.36 10.73 -21.99
C LYS A 359 32.54 10.87 -20.47
N GLY A 360 31.83 10.08 -19.67
CA GLY A 360 31.91 10.12 -18.22
C GLY A 360 30.82 9.28 -17.55
N ASP A 361 30.76 9.35 -16.23
CA ASP A 361 29.70 8.71 -15.45
C ASP A 361 28.33 9.30 -15.79
N VAL A 362 27.32 8.45 -15.82
CA VAL A 362 25.95 8.82 -16.19
C VAL A 362 25.00 8.53 -15.03
N LYS A 363 24.17 9.51 -14.68
CA LYS A 363 23.04 9.34 -13.79
C LYS A 363 21.75 9.18 -14.60
N LEU A 364 21.07 8.05 -14.40
CA LEU A 364 19.83 7.68 -15.06
C LEU A 364 18.71 7.52 -14.04
N LEU A 365 17.54 8.08 -14.34
CA LEU A 365 16.30 7.87 -13.60
C LEU A 365 15.35 7.03 -14.46
N ASP A 366 14.96 5.86 -13.97
CA ASP A 366 14.02 4.94 -14.64
C ASP A 366 12.67 4.99 -13.92
N ILE A 367 11.69 5.66 -14.51
CA ILE A 367 10.34 5.85 -13.95
C ILE A 367 9.38 4.88 -14.63
N GLY A 368 8.82 3.96 -13.86
CA GLY A 368 8.04 2.83 -14.34
C GLY A 368 8.96 1.67 -14.70
N PHE A 369 9.70 1.18 -13.69
CA PHE A 369 10.67 0.10 -13.84
C PHE A 369 10.05 -1.18 -14.44
N GLY A 370 8.81 -1.49 -14.07
CA GLY A 370 8.09 -2.65 -14.59
C GLY A 370 8.86 -3.95 -14.38
N MET A 371 9.08 -4.68 -15.45
CA MET A 371 9.87 -5.92 -15.45
C MET A 371 11.38 -5.68 -15.58
N GLY A 372 11.86 -4.43 -15.63
CA GLY A 372 13.26 -4.04 -15.56
C GLY A 372 14.07 -4.13 -16.87
N TYR A 373 13.45 -4.27 -18.01
CA TYR A 373 14.16 -4.39 -19.30
C TYR A 373 14.97 -3.15 -19.66
N ASN A 374 14.45 -1.94 -19.38
CA ASN A 374 15.16 -0.69 -19.66
C ASN A 374 16.46 -0.59 -18.86
N THR A 375 16.37 -0.82 -17.56
CA THR A 375 17.52 -0.85 -16.65
C THR A 375 18.51 -1.97 -17.02
N LEU A 376 18.04 -3.17 -17.39
CA LEU A 376 18.90 -4.27 -17.82
C LEU A 376 19.69 -3.91 -19.08
N CYS A 377 19.04 -3.37 -20.11
CA CYS A 377 19.71 -2.96 -21.33
C CYS A 377 20.72 -1.82 -21.08
N ALA A 378 20.41 -0.91 -20.16
CA ALA A 378 21.36 0.13 -19.74
C ALA A 378 22.57 -0.47 -19.02
N LEU A 379 22.38 -1.45 -18.14
CA LEU A 379 23.44 -2.20 -17.48
C LEU A 379 24.33 -2.94 -18.48
N GLU A 380 23.75 -3.62 -19.47
CA GLU A 380 24.49 -4.30 -20.55
C GLU A 380 25.39 -3.32 -21.33
N VAL A 381 24.91 -2.10 -21.58
CA VAL A 381 25.72 -1.05 -22.22
C VAL A 381 26.90 -0.65 -21.36
N ALA A 382 26.70 -0.40 -20.07
CA ALA A 382 27.78 -0.03 -19.14
C ALA A 382 28.84 -1.12 -19.04
N GLN A 383 28.43 -2.37 -18.88
CA GLN A 383 29.31 -3.54 -18.84
C GLN A 383 30.09 -3.72 -20.16
N SER A 384 29.42 -3.51 -21.32
CA SER A 384 30.09 -3.65 -22.62
C SER A 384 31.14 -2.59 -22.91
N LEU A 385 31.04 -1.41 -22.31
CA LEU A 385 32.00 -0.32 -22.44
C LEU A 385 33.12 -0.43 -21.43
N ALA A 386 32.86 -0.89 -20.21
CA ALA A 386 33.80 -1.10 -19.12
C ALA A 386 34.71 0.12 -18.84
N GLN A 387 34.18 1.34 -18.92
CA GLN A 387 34.99 2.58 -18.82
C GLN A 387 34.51 3.50 -17.67
N ASN A 388 33.23 3.84 -17.63
CA ASN A 388 32.65 4.77 -16.69
C ASN A 388 31.47 4.13 -15.97
N THR A 389 31.03 4.70 -14.86
CA THR A 389 30.01 4.15 -13.98
C THR A 389 28.63 4.65 -14.36
N LEU A 390 27.66 3.75 -14.44
CA LEU A 390 26.24 4.03 -14.60
C LEU A 390 25.53 4.01 -13.24
N HIS A 391 25.01 5.14 -12.82
CA HIS A 391 24.21 5.26 -11.61
C HIS A 391 22.72 5.31 -11.98
N ILE A 392 21.97 4.29 -11.61
CA ILE A 392 20.53 4.23 -11.89
C ILE A 392 19.74 4.39 -10.59
N LYS A 393 18.73 5.28 -10.62
CA LYS A 393 17.59 5.21 -9.69
C LYS A 393 16.38 4.74 -10.47
N ALA A 394 15.92 3.55 -10.16
CA ALA A 394 14.73 2.95 -10.73
C ALA A 394 13.57 3.06 -9.74
N MET A 395 12.36 3.38 -10.21
CA MET A 395 11.20 3.46 -9.33
C MET A 395 9.98 2.76 -9.92
N ASP A 396 9.33 2.01 -9.07
CA ASP A 396 8.03 1.39 -9.35
C ASP A 396 7.26 1.21 -8.04
N GLN A 397 5.94 1.19 -8.17
CA GLN A 397 5.06 0.97 -7.01
C GLN A 397 4.83 -0.52 -6.71
N ASP A 398 5.23 -1.44 -7.58
CA ASP A 398 4.95 -2.87 -7.46
C ASP A 398 6.22 -3.72 -7.34
N ARG A 399 6.70 -3.87 -6.09
CA ARG A 399 7.87 -4.72 -5.80
C ARG A 399 7.62 -6.20 -6.11
N MET A 400 6.38 -6.68 -5.98
CA MET A 400 6.07 -8.08 -6.23
C MET A 400 6.20 -8.45 -7.71
N LEU A 401 6.14 -7.46 -8.58
CA LEU A 401 6.42 -7.64 -10.00
C LEU A 401 7.86 -8.13 -10.24
N LEU A 402 8.84 -7.66 -9.43
CA LEU A 402 10.22 -8.14 -9.52
C LEU A 402 10.29 -9.64 -9.21
N GLN A 403 9.61 -10.08 -8.13
CA GLN A 403 9.57 -11.49 -7.74
C GLN A 403 8.91 -12.37 -8.80
N GLN A 404 7.84 -11.91 -9.40
CA GLN A 404 7.16 -12.65 -10.47
C GLN A 404 8.03 -12.70 -11.73
N SER A 405 8.64 -11.58 -12.10
CA SER A 405 9.46 -11.46 -13.29
C SER A 405 10.72 -12.32 -13.22
N MET A 406 11.44 -12.37 -12.09
CA MET A 406 12.67 -13.16 -11.97
C MET A 406 12.46 -14.67 -12.20
N ASN A 407 11.24 -15.18 -12.01
CA ASN A 407 10.91 -16.59 -12.22
C ASN A 407 10.60 -16.94 -13.68
N ILE A 408 10.38 -15.95 -14.54
CA ILE A 408 9.93 -16.16 -15.92
C ILE A 408 10.85 -15.54 -16.99
N VAL A 409 11.71 -14.60 -16.62
CA VAL A 409 12.64 -13.99 -17.58
C VAL A 409 13.68 -15.01 -18.05
N PRO A 410 13.94 -15.11 -19.37
CA PRO A 410 14.84 -16.14 -19.91
C PRO A 410 16.32 -15.84 -19.68
N ASN A 411 16.67 -14.60 -19.37
CA ASN A 411 18.05 -14.14 -19.20
C ASN A 411 18.49 -14.24 -17.73
N ALA A 412 19.49 -15.05 -17.44
CA ALA A 412 20.00 -15.25 -16.09
C ALA A 412 20.54 -13.96 -15.44
N SER A 413 21.19 -13.07 -16.20
CA SER A 413 21.66 -11.77 -15.68
C SER A 413 20.47 -10.88 -15.29
N HIS A 414 19.36 -10.97 -16.01
CA HIS A 414 18.13 -10.28 -15.68
C HIS A 414 17.52 -10.80 -14.37
N ALA A 415 17.44 -12.12 -14.22
CA ALA A 415 16.94 -12.73 -12.99
C ALA A 415 17.80 -12.32 -11.76
N ILE A 416 19.12 -12.32 -11.90
CA ILE A 416 20.07 -11.88 -10.85
C ILE A 416 19.86 -10.40 -10.49
N LEU A 417 19.68 -9.52 -11.47
CA LEU A 417 19.36 -8.11 -11.24
C LEU A 417 18.06 -7.96 -10.45
N LEU A 418 16.99 -8.61 -10.91
CA LEU A 418 15.69 -8.53 -10.25
C LEU A 418 15.71 -9.09 -8.82
N GLU A 419 16.43 -10.20 -8.60
CA GLU A 419 16.61 -10.81 -7.29
C GLU A 419 17.35 -9.85 -6.32
N ALA A 420 18.44 -9.25 -6.77
CA ALA A 420 19.19 -8.28 -5.96
C ALA A 420 18.32 -7.07 -5.59
N LEU A 421 17.57 -6.52 -6.55
CA LEU A 421 16.68 -5.39 -6.31
C LEU A 421 15.48 -5.78 -5.43
N PHE A 422 14.97 -7.00 -5.57
CA PHE A 422 13.89 -7.50 -4.71
C PHE A 422 14.36 -7.70 -3.26
N ASN A 423 15.52 -8.29 -3.04
CA ASN A 423 16.02 -8.62 -1.70
C ASN A 423 16.63 -7.41 -0.99
N ASN A 424 17.40 -6.58 -1.71
CA ASN A 424 18.27 -5.56 -1.12
C ASN A 424 17.96 -4.13 -1.57
N ASN A 425 17.05 -3.92 -2.53
CA ASN A 425 16.80 -2.65 -3.23
C ASN A 425 18.03 -2.06 -3.95
N VAL A 426 19.13 -2.77 -4.00
CA VAL A 426 20.39 -2.30 -4.59
C VAL A 426 21.03 -3.44 -5.39
N TYR A 427 21.58 -3.09 -6.54
CA TYR A 427 22.47 -3.94 -7.33
C TYR A 427 23.73 -3.13 -7.66
N GLU A 428 24.88 -3.67 -7.34
CA GLU A 428 26.18 -3.03 -7.56
C GLU A 428 27.15 -3.98 -8.25
N ASN A 429 27.88 -3.46 -9.22
CA ASN A 429 29.06 -4.08 -9.80
C ASN A 429 30.08 -3.01 -10.17
N THR A 430 31.20 -3.40 -10.82
CA THR A 430 32.29 -2.49 -11.18
C THR A 430 31.86 -1.31 -12.07
N PHE A 431 30.78 -1.46 -12.85
CA PHE A 431 30.37 -0.50 -13.88
C PHE A 431 28.97 0.09 -13.65
N ALA A 432 28.25 -0.38 -12.65
CA ALA A 432 26.91 0.11 -12.39
C ALA A 432 26.55 0.05 -10.91
N ASN A 433 25.77 1.05 -10.50
CA ASN A 433 25.18 1.18 -9.18
C ASN A 433 23.69 1.50 -9.33
N ILE A 434 22.84 0.55 -9.01
CA ILE A 434 21.41 0.62 -9.27
C ILE A 434 20.65 0.57 -7.95
N ALA A 435 19.88 1.60 -7.64
CA ALA A 435 18.99 1.66 -6.48
C ALA A 435 17.54 1.59 -6.94
N PHE A 436 16.78 0.65 -6.39
CA PHE A 436 15.35 0.51 -6.62
C PHE A 436 14.56 1.23 -5.52
N LEU A 437 13.75 2.17 -5.92
CA LEU A 437 12.83 2.92 -5.06
C LEU A 437 11.43 2.33 -5.25
N ASN A 438 10.97 1.55 -4.29
CA ASN A 438 9.62 1.02 -4.36
C ASN A 438 8.63 2.08 -3.89
N VAL A 439 8.22 2.95 -4.79
CA VAL A 439 7.40 4.12 -4.52
C VAL A 439 6.53 4.46 -5.73
N GLU A 440 5.37 5.01 -5.48
CA GLU A 440 4.55 5.58 -6.55
C GLU A 440 5.28 6.77 -7.18
N ALA A 441 5.43 6.74 -8.51
CA ALA A 441 6.36 7.63 -9.22
C ALA A 441 6.07 9.13 -9.03
N ARG A 442 4.80 9.54 -8.96
CA ARG A 442 4.41 10.94 -8.74
C ARG A 442 4.96 11.49 -7.43
N TYR A 443 4.97 10.64 -6.41
CA TYR A 443 5.54 10.99 -5.13
C TYR A 443 7.05 10.79 -5.12
N GLY A 444 7.54 9.69 -5.69
CA GLY A 444 8.96 9.36 -5.74
C GLY A 444 9.82 10.48 -6.34
N VAL A 445 9.36 11.11 -7.41
CA VAL A 445 10.10 12.23 -8.03
C VAL A 445 10.23 13.46 -7.13
N THR A 446 9.33 13.65 -6.17
CA THR A 446 9.41 14.78 -5.21
C THR A 446 10.48 14.57 -4.14
N LEU A 447 10.90 13.32 -3.91
CA LEU A 447 11.93 12.97 -2.92
C LEU A 447 13.35 13.16 -3.45
N LEU A 448 13.51 13.23 -4.78
CA LEU A 448 14.81 13.32 -5.42
C LEU A 448 15.35 14.76 -5.34
N LYS A 449 16.62 14.87 -4.94
CA LYS A 449 17.33 16.16 -4.82
C LYS A 449 18.46 16.33 -5.83
N GLU A 450 18.73 15.26 -6.61
CA GLU A 450 19.79 15.23 -7.61
C GLU A 450 19.23 15.38 -9.02
N SER A 451 20.11 15.69 -9.98
CA SER A 451 19.75 15.82 -11.39
C SER A 451 20.35 14.68 -12.20
N PHE A 452 19.66 14.31 -13.27
CA PHE A 452 19.94 13.15 -14.11
C PHE A 452 20.35 13.56 -15.52
N ASP A 453 21.27 12.78 -16.11
CA ASP A 453 21.67 12.93 -17.51
C ASP A 453 20.60 12.35 -18.44
N VAL A 454 19.93 11.30 -17.99
CA VAL A 454 18.91 10.57 -18.72
C VAL A 454 17.73 10.29 -17.80
N ILE A 455 16.51 10.49 -18.30
CA ILE A 455 15.27 10.07 -17.64
C ILE A 455 14.50 9.16 -18.59
N PHE A 456 14.24 7.94 -18.18
CA PHE A 456 13.29 7.04 -18.81
C PHE A 456 11.92 7.21 -18.15
N LEU A 457 10.87 7.33 -18.96
CA LEU A 457 9.49 7.45 -18.52
C LEU A 457 8.67 6.36 -19.23
N ASP A 458 8.46 5.24 -18.55
CA ASP A 458 7.84 4.04 -19.10
C ASP A 458 6.64 3.54 -18.27
N PRO A 459 5.66 4.38 -17.99
CA PRO A 459 4.47 3.96 -17.27
C PRO A 459 3.41 3.43 -18.24
N PHE A 460 2.41 2.71 -17.70
CA PHE A 460 1.15 2.52 -18.40
C PHE A 460 0.45 3.87 -18.61
N ILE A 461 0.59 4.48 -19.78
CA ILE A 461 0.07 5.83 -20.07
C ILE A 461 -1.26 5.80 -20.83
N GLU A 462 -1.74 4.63 -21.27
CA GLU A 462 -2.98 4.56 -22.01
C GLU A 462 -4.22 4.89 -21.16
N SER A 463 -5.40 4.88 -21.76
CA SER A 463 -6.68 5.43 -21.25
C SER A 463 -6.97 5.21 -19.75
N ASN A 464 -6.26 4.31 -19.10
CA ASN A 464 -6.50 3.91 -17.72
C ASN A 464 -5.49 4.45 -16.70
N ASN A 465 -4.41 5.13 -17.11
CA ASN A 465 -3.41 5.69 -16.19
C ASN A 465 -2.80 7.02 -16.68
N ALA A 466 -3.58 8.07 -16.62
CA ALA A 466 -3.11 9.43 -16.93
C ALA A 466 -2.33 10.10 -15.77
N SER A 467 -2.05 9.38 -14.71
CA SER A 467 -1.49 9.97 -13.48
C SER A 467 -0.08 10.54 -13.63
N LEU A 468 0.70 10.08 -14.62
CA LEU A 468 2.05 10.52 -14.88
C LEU A 468 2.17 11.48 -16.08
N VAL A 469 1.06 12.08 -16.53
CA VAL A 469 1.01 13.00 -17.67
C VAL A 469 0.49 14.40 -17.31
N THR A 470 0.51 14.76 -16.03
CA THR A 470 0.11 16.09 -15.58
C THR A 470 1.22 17.11 -15.78
N PHE A 471 0.85 18.36 -16.02
CA PHE A 471 1.80 19.47 -16.09
C PHE A 471 2.66 19.58 -14.82
N ASP A 472 2.04 19.39 -13.65
CA ASP A 472 2.75 19.50 -12.36
C ASP A 472 3.79 18.38 -12.21
N PHE A 473 3.51 17.16 -12.67
CA PHE A 473 4.49 16.08 -12.74
C PHE A 473 5.66 16.42 -13.67
N PHE A 474 5.37 16.88 -14.90
CA PHE A 474 6.42 17.27 -15.85
C PHE A 474 7.26 18.43 -15.37
N LYS A 475 6.69 19.39 -14.61
CA LYS A 475 7.46 20.47 -13.98
C LYS A 475 8.43 19.98 -12.91
N ILE A 476 8.12 18.89 -12.21
CA ILE A 476 9.05 18.28 -11.27
C ILE A 476 10.14 17.52 -12.04
N VAL A 477 9.75 16.73 -13.04
CA VAL A 477 10.69 15.97 -13.88
C VAL A 477 11.64 16.92 -14.62
N GLN A 478 11.17 18.09 -15.07
CA GLN A 478 12.00 19.14 -15.67
C GLN A 478 13.14 19.56 -14.74
N LYS A 479 12.85 19.75 -13.45
CA LYS A 479 13.87 20.16 -12.45
C LYS A 479 14.89 19.07 -12.16
N LEU A 480 14.53 17.82 -12.42
CA LEU A 480 15.41 16.67 -12.23
C LEU A 480 16.31 16.40 -13.45
N LEU A 481 16.05 17.00 -14.59
CA LEU A 481 16.87 16.83 -15.79
C LEU A 481 18.02 17.84 -15.82
N LYS A 482 19.24 17.38 -16.11
CA LYS A 482 20.39 18.26 -16.34
C LYS A 482 20.20 19.10 -17.61
N PRO A 483 20.88 20.26 -17.77
CA PRO A 483 20.73 21.13 -18.95
C PRO A 483 20.96 20.44 -20.31
N ASP A 484 21.91 19.50 -20.37
CA ASP A 484 22.19 18.67 -21.56
C ASP A 484 21.54 17.29 -21.51
N GLY A 485 20.67 17.08 -20.53
CA GLY A 485 19.96 15.82 -20.30
C GLY A 485 18.91 15.53 -21.37
N ILE A 486 18.41 14.31 -21.35
CA ILE A 486 17.34 13.85 -22.23
C ILE A 486 16.33 13.00 -21.46
N LEU A 487 15.06 13.23 -21.72
CA LEU A 487 13.96 12.37 -21.32
C LEU A 487 13.52 11.53 -22.53
N VAL A 488 13.28 10.26 -22.32
CA VAL A 488 12.70 9.33 -23.30
C VAL A 488 11.46 8.68 -22.71
N ALA A 489 10.34 8.72 -23.43
CA ALA A 489 9.07 8.13 -22.98
C ALA A 489 8.51 7.12 -23.99
N SER A 490 7.89 6.05 -23.53
CA SER A 490 7.29 4.97 -24.33
C SER A 490 5.90 5.29 -24.87
N THR A 491 5.57 6.55 -25.03
CA THR A 491 4.27 7.00 -25.52
C THR A 491 4.40 8.01 -26.64
N SER A 492 3.41 8.04 -27.52
CA SER A 492 3.26 9.07 -28.56
C SER A 492 1.97 9.87 -28.42
N LEU A 493 1.33 9.81 -27.23
CA LEU A 493 0.08 10.55 -26.98
C LEU A 493 0.30 12.05 -27.08
N GLN A 494 -0.57 12.73 -27.83
CA GLN A 494 -0.53 14.18 -28.01
C GLN A 494 -0.59 14.94 -26.67
N ALA A 495 -1.35 14.42 -25.71
CA ALA A 495 -1.45 15.03 -24.38
C ALA A 495 -0.11 15.03 -23.62
N VAL A 496 0.72 13.99 -23.79
CA VAL A 496 2.07 13.92 -23.20
C VAL A 496 3.01 14.88 -23.92
N HIS A 497 2.97 14.91 -25.24
CA HIS A 497 3.72 15.87 -26.07
C HIS A 497 3.43 17.31 -25.63
N ASP A 498 2.16 17.70 -25.61
CA ASP A 498 1.75 19.06 -25.26
C ASP A 498 2.06 19.41 -23.79
N GLY A 499 1.86 18.46 -22.89
CA GLY A 499 2.19 18.63 -21.47
C GLY A 499 3.68 18.85 -21.22
N LEU A 500 4.55 18.12 -21.91
CA LEU A 500 6.00 18.31 -21.86
C LEU A 500 6.42 19.67 -22.45
N MET A 501 5.85 20.06 -23.62
CA MET A 501 6.12 21.38 -24.20
C MET A 501 5.72 22.51 -23.25
N LEU A 502 4.54 22.43 -22.66
CA LEU A 502 4.06 23.39 -21.65
C LEU A 502 4.95 23.43 -20.41
N ALA A 503 5.52 22.28 -20.02
CA ALA A 503 6.47 22.20 -18.92
C ALA A 503 7.86 22.79 -19.25
N GLY A 504 8.13 23.16 -20.50
CA GLY A 504 9.37 23.78 -20.94
C GLY A 504 10.38 22.80 -21.53
N PHE A 505 9.89 21.78 -22.24
CA PHE A 505 10.74 20.89 -23.04
C PHE A 505 10.58 21.16 -24.53
N ASP A 506 11.66 20.96 -25.28
CA ASP A 506 11.63 20.75 -26.73
C ASP A 506 11.38 19.25 -26.98
N VAL A 507 10.30 18.94 -27.67
CA VAL A 507 9.76 17.58 -27.78
C VAL A 507 9.83 17.07 -29.21
N CYS A 508 10.31 15.83 -29.40
CA CYS A 508 10.32 15.12 -30.68
C CYS A 508 9.60 13.79 -30.57
N ILE A 509 8.65 13.55 -31.47
CA ILE A 509 7.96 12.26 -31.57
C ILE A 509 8.89 11.27 -32.29
N VAL A 510 9.05 10.09 -31.71
CA VAL A 510 9.70 8.95 -32.29
C VAL A 510 8.63 8.03 -32.85
N ASN A 511 8.62 7.84 -34.15
CA ASN A 511 7.72 6.91 -34.82
C ASN A 511 8.53 6.15 -35.88
N ASP A 512 8.77 4.87 -35.66
CA ASP A 512 9.43 4.02 -36.64
C ASP A 512 8.34 3.23 -37.40
N GLU A 513 8.16 3.55 -38.67
CA GLU A 513 7.17 2.89 -39.53
C GLU A 513 7.43 1.38 -39.73
N LYS A 514 8.63 0.90 -39.37
CA LYS A 514 9.04 -0.51 -39.51
C LYS A 514 8.89 -1.34 -38.25
N SER A 515 8.70 -0.67 -37.12
CA SER A 515 8.50 -1.30 -35.81
C SER A 515 7.28 -0.67 -35.11
N ASP A 516 6.58 -1.45 -34.29
CA ASP A 516 5.46 -0.93 -33.46
C ASP A 516 5.94 0.02 -32.33
N ILE A 517 7.23 0.41 -32.36
CA ILE A 517 7.85 1.22 -31.31
C ILE A 517 7.53 2.69 -31.54
N LYS A 518 6.77 3.25 -30.61
CA LYS A 518 6.41 4.66 -30.58
C LYS A 518 6.93 5.28 -29.30
N GLY A 519 7.32 6.54 -29.37
CA GLY A 519 7.82 7.23 -28.20
C GLY A 519 8.01 8.72 -28.38
N ILE A 520 8.51 9.34 -27.34
CA ILE A 520 8.85 10.75 -27.30
C ILE A 520 10.27 10.89 -26.76
N THR A 521 11.05 11.81 -27.36
CA THR A 521 12.26 12.35 -26.74
C THR A 521 12.05 13.81 -26.40
N ALA A 522 12.54 14.24 -25.24
CA ALA A 522 12.39 15.61 -24.77
C ALA A 522 13.70 16.13 -24.14
N ARG A 523 14.05 17.39 -24.42
CA ARG A 523 15.19 18.11 -23.84
C ARG A 523 14.72 19.43 -23.25
N LEU A 524 15.48 20.00 -22.32
CA LEU A 524 15.14 21.30 -21.80
C LEU A 524 15.16 22.36 -22.93
N SER A 525 14.09 23.11 -23.04
CA SER A 525 13.99 24.17 -24.05
C SER A 525 14.81 25.39 -23.63
N SER A 526 15.49 26.00 -24.62
CA SER A 526 16.19 27.28 -24.45
C SER A 526 15.25 28.48 -24.64
N SER A 527 14.03 28.25 -25.12
CA SER A 527 13.03 29.29 -25.38
C SER A 527 11.78 29.11 -24.51
N SER A 528 11.26 30.19 -23.94
CA SER A 528 9.98 30.14 -23.23
C SER A 528 8.83 30.11 -24.25
N ILE A 529 8.24 28.95 -24.45
CA ILE A 529 7.03 28.82 -25.25
C ILE A 529 5.84 29.16 -24.36
N LEU A 530 5.08 30.19 -24.73
CA LEU A 530 3.82 30.50 -24.08
C LEU A 530 2.77 29.46 -24.51
N PRO A 531 2.08 28.83 -23.57
CA PRO A 531 1.08 27.80 -23.89
C PRO A 531 -0.13 28.43 -24.63
N ALA A 532 -0.58 27.76 -25.68
CA ALA A 532 -1.83 28.10 -26.37
C ALA A 532 -3.10 27.74 -25.58
N LYS A 533 -2.97 26.90 -24.54
CA LYS A 533 -4.06 26.47 -23.64
C LYS A 533 -3.58 26.46 -22.20
N GLU A 534 -4.50 26.67 -21.25
CA GLU A 534 -4.18 26.47 -19.84
C GLU A 534 -3.75 25.03 -19.59
N PRO A 535 -2.61 24.85 -18.87
CA PRO A 535 -2.12 23.52 -18.60
C PRO A 535 -3.00 22.80 -17.59
N TYR A 536 -3.01 21.50 -17.70
CA TYR A 536 -3.64 20.61 -16.75
C TYR A 536 -2.95 20.70 -15.41
N ARG A 537 -3.70 21.13 -14.39
CA ARG A 537 -3.20 21.32 -13.03
C ARG A 537 -3.84 20.32 -12.10
N ASP A 538 -3.04 19.81 -11.16
CA ASP A 538 -3.56 19.04 -10.04
C ASP A 538 -4.20 20.00 -9.01
N PRO A 539 -5.50 19.90 -8.69
CA PRO A 539 -6.15 20.80 -7.74
C PRO A 539 -5.65 20.65 -6.31
N TYR A 540 -4.91 19.59 -6.01
CA TYR A 540 -4.28 19.34 -4.70
C TYR A 540 -2.78 19.66 -4.70
N GLY A 541 -2.27 20.30 -5.76
CA GLY A 541 -0.87 20.70 -5.89
C GLY A 541 0.07 19.60 -6.34
N ILE A 542 -0.36 18.33 -6.36
CA ILE A 542 0.40 17.22 -6.89
C ILE A 542 -0.41 16.43 -7.91
N TYR A 543 -1.66 16.00 -7.58
CA TYR A 543 -2.46 15.22 -8.52
C TYR A 543 -3.95 15.22 -8.17
N SER A 544 -4.81 15.35 -9.17
CA SER A 544 -6.19 14.91 -9.04
C SER A 544 -6.53 13.94 -10.15
N ASP A 545 -6.92 12.75 -9.74
CA ASP A 545 -7.37 11.72 -10.67
C ASP A 545 -8.53 12.22 -11.55
N LYS A 546 -9.38 13.10 -11.01
CA LYS A 546 -10.50 13.69 -11.74
C LYS A 546 -10.07 14.64 -12.87
N GLN A 547 -8.99 15.40 -12.69
CA GLN A 547 -8.45 16.25 -13.78
C GLN A 547 -7.69 15.40 -14.80
N ILE A 548 -7.04 14.35 -14.35
CA ILE A 548 -6.38 13.37 -15.21
C ILE A 548 -7.39 12.69 -16.13
N GLU A 549 -8.52 12.21 -15.59
CA GLU A 549 -9.62 11.64 -16.37
C GLU A 549 -10.19 12.66 -17.38
N THR A 550 -10.33 13.93 -16.98
CA THR A 550 -10.79 14.98 -17.88
C THR A 550 -9.76 15.33 -18.97
N LEU A 551 -8.46 15.09 -18.74
CA LEU A 551 -7.40 15.22 -19.74
C LEU A 551 -7.63 14.25 -20.91
N HIS A 552 -7.85 12.99 -20.61
CA HIS A 552 -8.12 11.98 -21.62
C HIS A 552 -9.37 12.26 -22.44
N GLN A 553 -10.45 12.69 -21.80
CA GLN A 553 -11.70 13.04 -22.49
C GLN A 553 -11.57 14.25 -23.42
N LYS A 554 -10.55 15.10 -23.24
CA LYS A 554 -10.31 16.27 -24.09
C LYS A 554 -9.23 16.04 -25.15
N SER A 555 -8.44 14.99 -25.03
CA SER A 555 -7.38 14.62 -25.99
C SER A 555 -7.80 13.48 -26.93
N SER A 556 -8.92 12.82 -26.68
CA SER A 556 -9.65 11.95 -27.59
C SER A 556 -10.68 12.75 -28.40
#